data_8bf6a27138de6841b6366dba23f159a9
#
_entry.id   8bf6a27138de6841b6366dba23f159a9
#
_cell.length_a   1.000
_cell.length_b   1.000
_cell.length_c   1.000
_cell.angle_alpha   90.00
_cell.angle_beta   90.00
_cell.angle_gamma   90.00
#
_symmetry.space_group_name_H-M   'P 1'
#
loop_
_entity.id
_entity.type
_entity.pdbx_description
1 polymer ?
#
loop_
_entity_poly.entity_id
_entity_poly.type
_entity_poly.pdbx_seq_one_letter_code
_entity_poly.pdbx_strand_id
1 'polypeptide(L)'
;MADSEEADRVAVTAANGEFYRAFGSGDIKAMDALWADQAEVSCIHPGWPPVRGREDVMASWRGILAEPPEPAVQPAEEQVYLMGDAALVVCFEAIGEIFLAATNVFLRQGGAWRLVHHHAGLTEHRPRTARPRPSGTLH
;
A
#
# COMPACT_ATOMS: atom_id res chain seq x y z
N MET A 1 13.86 20.55 7.75
CA MET A 1 13.47 20.92 9.09
C MET A 1 12.60 19.86 9.70
N ALA A 2 12.65 19.74 11.02
CA ALA A 2 11.88 18.72 11.70
C ALA A 2 10.39 18.83 11.45
N ASP A 3 9.85 20.07 11.45
CA ASP A 3 8.41 20.26 11.24
C ASP A 3 7.98 19.83 9.83
N SER A 4 8.79 20.09 8.80
CA SER A 4 8.41 19.70 7.46
C SER A 4 8.58 18.20 7.27
N GLU A 5 9.53 17.58 7.96
CA GLU A 5 9.64 16.12 7.90
C GLU A 5 8.45 15.47 8.59
N GLU A 6 8.03 16.02 9.72
CA GLU A 6 6.88 15.49 10.41
C GLU A 6 5.61 15.64 9.55
N ALA A 7 5.45 16.79 8.90
CA ALA A 7 4.31 17.00 8.01
C ALA A 7 4.34 16.01 6.83
N ASP A 8 5.53 15.74 6.32
CA ASP A 8 5.67 14.77 5.22
C ASP A 8 5.33 13.37 5.70
N ARG A 9 5.75 12.98 6.91
CA ARG A 9 5.41 11.66 7.44
C ARG A 9 3.91 11.51 7.60
N VAL A 10 3.24 12.53 8.10
CA VAL A 10 1.79 12.52 8.27
C VAL A 10 1.12 12.39 6.89
N ALA A 11 1.60 13.15 5.90
CA ALA A 11 1.00 13.13 4.57
C ALA A 11 1.21 11.78 3.87
N VAL A 12 2.40 11.20 3.99
CA VAL A 12 2.70 9.90 3.39
C VAL A 12 1.88 8.80 4.07
N THR A 13 1.78 8.86 5.40
CA THR A 13 0.96 7.90 6.14
C THR A 13 -0.49 7.99 5.68
N ALA A 14 -1.01 9.21 5.47
CA ALA A 14 -2.37 9.39 4.99
C ALA A 14 -2.54 8.83 3.58
N ALA A 15 -1.56 9.05 2.70
CA ALA A 15 -1.62 8.53 1.34
C ALA A 15 -1.61 7.01 1.35
N ASN A 16 -0.79 6.40 2.21
CA ASN A 16 -0.74 4.95 2.34
C ASN A 16 -2.07 4.40 2.87
N GLY A 17 -2.67 5.11 3.83
CA GLY A 17 -3.98 4.75 4.36
C GLY A 17 -5.06 4.80 3.29
N GLU A 18 -5.02 5.84 2.44
CA GLU A 18 -5.99 5.97 1.37
C GLU A 18 -5.83 4.85 0.33
N PHE A 19 -4.59 4.43 0.06
CA PHE A 19 -4.33 3.31 -0.83
C PHE A 19 -5.03 2.04 -0.30
N TYR A 20 -4.88 1.73 0.97
CA TYR A 20 -5.50 0.53 1.53
C TYR A 20 -7.01 0.69 1.68
N ARG A 21 -7.49 1.91 1.93
CA ARG A 21 -8.94 2.15 1.94
C ARG A 21 -9.54 1.87 0.56
N ALA A 22 -8.92 2.41 -0.49
CA ALA A 22 -9.39 2.19 -1.86
C ALA A 22 -9.31 0.71 -2.23
N PHE A 23 -8.22 0.05 -1.82
CA PHE A 23 -8.02 -1.38 -2.08
C PHE A 23 -9.14 -2.18 -1.41
N GLY A 24 -9.35 -1.96 -0.12
CA GLY A 24 -10.32 -2.74 0.65
C GLY A 24 -11.76 -2.51 0.23
N SER A 25 -12.09 -1.31 -0.26
CA SER A 25 -13.46 -1.01 -0.66
C SER A 25 -13.73 -1.20 -2.14
N GLY A 26 -12.70 -1.58 -2.93
CA GLY A 26 -12.88 -1.74 -4.37
C GLY A 26 -13.10 -0.43 -5.10
N ASP A 27 -12.53 0.66 -4.59
CA ASP A 27 -12.76 2.01 -5.10
C ASP A 27 -11.75 2.32 -6.21
N ILE A 28 -12.08 1.96 -7.45
CA ILE A 28 -11.14 2.13 -8.56
C ILE A 28 -10.89 3.60 -8.88
N LYS A 29 -11.86 4.47 -8.64
CA LYS A 29 -11.69 5.88 -8.90
C LYS A 29 -10.65 6.47 -7.96
N ALA A 30 -10.73 6.13 -6.68
CA ALA A 30 -9.74 6.59 -5.69
C ALA A 30 -8.38 5.99 -5.98
N MET A 31 -8.33 4.72 -6.36
CA MET A 31 -7.07 4.07 -6.69
C MET A 31 -6.42 4.77 -7.89
N ASP A 32 -7.20 5.09 -8.91
CA ASP A 32 -6.68 5.78 -10.11
C ASP A 32 -6.10 7.15 -9.73
N ALA A 33 -6.75 7.86 -8.82
CA ALA A 33 -6.28 9.18 -8.40
C ALA A 33 -5.00 9.14 -7.58
N LEU A 34 -4.73 8.00 -6.92
CA LEU A 34 -3.54 7.86 -6.10
C LEU A 34 -2.27 7.62 -6.89
N TRP A 35 -2.35 6.97 -8.03
CA TRP A 35 -1.18 6.62 -8.81
C TRP A 35 -0.72 7.83 -9.62
N ALA A 36 0.59 8.03 -9.68
CA ALA A 36 1.17 9.17 -10.38
C ALA A 36 0.87 9.10 -11.88
N ASP A 37 0.61 10.26 -12.49
CA ASP A 37 0.40 10.35 -13.93
C ASP A 37 1.54 11.10 -14.61
N GLN A 38 2.48 11.63 -13.84
CA GLN A 38 3.62 12.39 -14.39
C GLN A 38 4.94 11.67 -14.09
N ALA A 39 4.90 10.38 -13.84
CA ALA A 39 6.10 9.58 -13.55
C ALA A 39 5.87 8.16 -14.02
N GLU A 40 6.95 7.42 -14.19
CA GLU A 40 6.85 6.00 -14.51
C GLU A 40 6.38 5.25 -13.27
N VAL A 41 5.47 4.33 -13.46
CA VAL A 41 4.91 3.56 -12.35
C VAL A 41 5.04 2.07 -12.64
N SER A 42 5.06 1.27 -11.57
CA SER A 42 5.13 -0.18 -11.70
C SER A 42 4.49 -0.83 -10.49
N CYS A 43 4.15 -2.09 -10.61
CA CYS A 43 3.47 -2.82 -9.55
C CYS A 43 3.78 -4.30 -9.67
N ILE A 44 3.94 -4.97 -8.51
CA ILE A 44 4.10 -6.42 -8.48
C ILE A 44 3.10 -6.95 -7.47
N HIS A 45 2.02 -7.53 -7.96
CA HIS A 45 1.02 -8.15 -7.09
C HIS A 45 1.53 -9.51 -6.61
N PRO A 46 1.02 -10.03 -5.49
CA PRO A 46 1.51 -11.31 -4.96
C PRO A 46 1.38 -12.41 -6.00
N GLY A 47 2.51 -13.02 -6.33
CA GLY A 47 2.55 -14.11 -7.32
C GLY A 47 2.56 -13.68 -8.78
N TRP A 48 2.49 -12.37 -9.04
CA TRP A 48 2.48 -11.87 -10.42
C TRP A 48 3.88 -11.50 -10.88
N PRO A 49 4.12 -11.46 -12.20
CA PRO A 49 5.30 -10.80 -12.72
C PRO A 49 5.13 -9.28 -12.60
N PRO A 50 6.21 -8.52 -12.79
CA PRO A 50 6.09 -7.05 -12.72
C PRO A 50 5.14 -6.52 -13.79
N VAL A 51 4.32 -5.55 -13.37
CA VAL A 51 3.42 -4.82 -14.25
C VAL A 51 4.01 -3.42 -14.41
N ARG A 52 4.20 -2.96 -15.63
CA ARG A 52 4.88 -1.70 -15.89
C ARG A 52 4.02 -0.75 -16.69
N GLY A 53 4.09 0.52 -16.33
CA GLY A 53 3.36 1.58 -17.01
C GLY A 53 1.97 1.76 -16.46
N ARG A 54 1.51 3.01 -16.49
CA ARG A 54 0.25 3.37 -15.84
C ARG A 54 -0.95 2.61 -16.43
N GLU A 55 -0.98 2.46 -17.74
CA GLU A 55 -2.11 1.78 -18.38
C GLU A 55 -2.26 0.35 -17.86
N ASP A 56 -1.16 -0.41 -17.86
CA ASP A 56 -1.21 -1.79 -17.41
C ASP A 56 -1.39 -1.91 -15.91
N VAL A 57 -0.78 -1.00 -15.14
CA VAL A 57 -0.95 -0.98 -13.69
C VAL A 57 -2.42 -0.75 -13.34
N MET A 58 -3.06 0.24 -13.99
CA MET A 58 -4.46 0.54 -13.70
C MET A 58 -5.39 -0.58 -14.19
N ALA A 59 -5.05 -1.23 -15.31
CA ALA A 59 -5.82 -2.38 -15.78
C ALA A 59 -5.78 -3.52 -14.75
N SER A 60 -4.60 -3.76 -14.15
CA SER A 60 -4.47 -4.80 -13.13
C SER A 60 -5.32 -4.46 -11.89
N TRP A 61 -5.33 -3.18 -11.48
CA TRP A 61 -6.12 -2.78 -10.32
C TRP A 61 -7.62 -2.87 -10.60
N ARG A 62 -8.05 -2.52 -11.82
CA ARG A 62 -9.47 -2.66 -12.17
C ARG A 62 -9.92 -4.12 -12.05
N GLY A 63 -9.07 -5.05 -12.45
CA GLY A 63 -9.39 -6.46 -12.31
C GLY A 63 -9.47 -6.90 -10.85
N ILE A 64 -8.49 -6.51 -10.04
CA ILE A 64 -8.45 -6.88 -8.63
C ILE A 64 -9.63 -6.25 -7.88
N LEU A 65 -9.89 -4.96 -8.12
CA LEU A 65 -10.92 -4.24 -7.37
C LEU A 65 -12.34 -4.58 -7.79
N ALA A 66 -12.51 -5.28 -8.91
CA ALA A 66 -13.83 -5.81 -9.28
C ALA A 66 -14.29 -6.86 -8.26
N GLU A 67 -13.34 -7.59 -7.66
CA GLU A 67 -13.64 -8.56 -6.61
C GLU A 67 -12.56 -8.45 -5.56
N PRO A 68 -12.62 -7.42 -4.70
CA PRO A 68 -11.56 -7.22 -3.73
C PRO A 68 -11.53 -8.34 -2.69
N PRO A 69 -10.38 -8.54 -2.04
CA PRO A 69 -10.28 -9.61 -1.04
C PRO A 69 -11.29 -9.45 0.09
N GLU A 70 -11.76 -10.58 0.60
CA GLU A 70 -12.62 -10.65 1.77
C GLU A 70 -11.96 -11.57 2.78
N PRO A 71 -11.72 -11.11 4.00
CA PRO A 71 -11.99 -9.75 4.47
C PRO A 71 -11.08 -8.72 3.81
N ALA A 72 -11.43 -7.45 3.96
CA ALA A 72 -10.68 -6.36 3.33
C ALA A 72 -9.25 -6.32 3.83
N VAL A 73 -8.33 -5.96 2.94
CA VAL A 73 -6.92 -5.85 3.29
C VAL A 73 -6.73 -4.66 4.24
N GLN A 74 -5.92 -4.86 5.28
CA GLN A 74 -5.60 -3.83 6.27
C GLN A 74 -4.09 -3.69 6.41
N PRO A 75 -3.56 -2.48 6.44
CA PRO A 75 -2.12 -2.32 6.68
C PRO A 75 -1.82 -2.43 8.17
N ALA A 76 -0.62 -2.89 8.49
CA ALA A 76 -0.16 -2.98 9.86
C ALA A 76 1.33 -2.67 9.95
N GLU A 77 1.75 -2.07 11.05
CA GLU A 77 3.14 -1.73 11.33
C GLU A 77 3.77 -0.90 10.20
N GLU A 78 3.10 0.15 9.79
CA GLU A 78 3.58 1.01 8.72
C GLU A 78 4.81 1.80 9.17
N GLN A 79 5.89 1.70 8.40
CA GLN A 79 7.12 2.45 8.65
C GLN A 79 7.38 3.34 7.45
N VAL A 80 7.52 4.63 7.69
CA VAL A 80 7.73 5.62 6.63
C VAL A 80 9.20 6.00 6.58
N TYR A 81 9.79 5.94 5.41
CA TYR A 81 11.18 6.34 5.18
C TYR A 81 11.15 7.51 4.19
N LEU A 82 11.57 8.70 4.63
CA LEU A 82 11.54 9.88 3.79
C LEU A 82 12.88 10.03 3.05
N MET A 83 12.79 10.37 1.77
CA MET A 83 13.98 10.56 0.93
C MET A 83 13.74 11.78 0.04
N GLY A 84 13.67 12.98 0.65
CA GLY A 84 13.39 14.21 -0.10
C GLY A 84 11.97 14.20 -0.65
N ASP A 85 11.84 14.25 -1.97
CA ASP A 85 10.52 14.24 -2.62
C ASP A 85 10.02 12.82 -2.86
N ALA A 86 10.72 11.81 -2.35
CA ALA A 86 10.27 10.43 -2.42
C ALA A 86 10.08 9.88 -1.01
N ALA A 87 9.24 8.89 -0.87
CA ALA A 87 9.02 8.22 0.39
C ALA A 87 8.72 6.76 0.16
N LEU A 88 9.11 5.94 1.12
CA LEU A 88 8.90 4.52 1.07
C LEU A 88 8.08 4.15 2.29
N VAL A 89 7.05 3.37 2.13
CA VAL A 89 6.32 2.81 3.27
C VAL A 89 6.48 1.30 3.21
N VAL A 90 7.02 0.73 4.28
CA VAL A 90 7.15 -0.72 4.42
C VAL A 90 6.15 -1.13 5.49
N CYS A 91 5.33 -2.11 5.20
CA CYS A 91 4.28 -2.50 6.14
C CYS A 91 3.89 -3.95 5.91
N PHE A 92 3.05 -4.47 6.79
CA PHE A 92 2.37 -5.72 6.53
C PHE A 92 1.01 -5.41 5.93
N GLU A 93 0.49 -6.36 5.14
CA GLU A 93 -0.90 -6.35 4.71
C GLU A 93 -1.56 -7.55 5.36
N ALA A 94 -2.67 -7.33 6.04
CA ALA A 94 -3.41 -8.41 6.66
C ALA A 94 -4.72 -8.62 5.92
N ILE A 95 -4.98 -9.85 5.48
CA ILE A 95 -6.24 -10.24 4.88
C ILE A 95 -6.74 -11.39 5.76
N GLY A 96 -7.48 -11.05 6.80
CA GLY A 96 -7.85 -12.02 7.82
C GLY A 96 -6.60 -12.56 8.51
N GLU A 97 -6.36 -13.85 8.40
CA GLU A 97 -5.21 -14.49 9.02
C GLU A 97 -4.04 -14.67 8.04
N ILE A 98 -4.16 -14.13 6.85
CA ILE A 98 -3.10 -14.19 5.85
C ILE A 98 -2.33 -12.88 5.89
N PHE A 99 -1.02 -12.97 5.94
CA PHE A 99 -0.17 -11.80 6.03
C PHE A 99 0.78 -11.70 4.85
N LEU A 100 0.95 -10.47 4.35
CA LEU A 100 1.90 -10.18 3.29
C LEU A 100 2.83 -9.08 3.78
N ALA A 101 4.01 -9.00 3.22
CA ALA A 101 4.92 -7.88 3.44
C ALA A 101 4.87 -7.01 2.20
N ALA A 102 4.79 -5.71 2.39
CA ALA A 102 4.59 -4.81 1.27
C ALA A 102 5.49 -3.59 1.33
N THR A 103 5.81 -3.07 0.15
CA THR A 103 6.55 -1.82 0.00
C THR A 103 5.77 -0.94 -0.95
N ASN A 104 5.49 0.28 -0.53
CA ASN A 104 4.81 1.27 -1.34
C ASN A 104 5.71 2.49 -1.49
N VAL A 105 5.96 2.92 -2.73
CA VAL A 105 6.84 4.05 -3.00
C VAL A 105 6.00 5.22 -3.50
N PHE A 106 6.21 6.39 -2.89
CA PHE A 106 5.48 7.61 -3.21
C PHE A 106 6.45 8.68 -3.69
N LEU A 107 5.98 9.52 -4.60
CA LEU A 107 6.69 10.73 -5.01
C LEU A 107 5.80 11.92 -4.74
N ARG A 108 6.39 13.04 -4.31
CA ARG A 108 5.66 14.28 -4.15
C ARG A 108 5.54 14.95 -5.51
N GLN A 109 4.34 15.15 -5.96
CA GLN A 109 4.06 15.81 -7.24
C GLN A 109 2.92 16.79 -7.04
N GLY A 110 3.17 18.05 -7.38
CA GLY A 110 2.14 19.08 -7.28
C GLY A 110 1.58 19.24 -5.88
N GLY A 111 2.41 19.05 -4.88
CA GLY A 111 1.98 19.20 -3.47
C GLY A 111 1.28 17.96 -2.92
N ALA A 112 1.15 16.89 -3.67
CA ALA A 112 0.52 15.67 -3.20
C ALA A 112 1.48 14.49 -3.34
N TRP A 113 1.31 13.51 -2.47
CA TRP A 113 2.12 12.29 -2.53
C TRP A 113 1.38 11.28 -3.41
N ARG A 114 2.03 10.84 -4.49
CA ARG A 114 1.43 9.91 -5.45
C ARG A 114 2.20 8.62 -5.48
N LEU A 115 1.49 7.51 -5.61
CA LEU A 115 2.09 6.19 -5.62
C LEU A 115 2.78 5.94 -6.95
N VAL A 116 4.00 5.43 -6.91
CA VAL A 116 4.73 5.08 -8.14
C VAL A 116 5.12 3.61 -8.17
N HIS A 117 5.06 2.92 -7.03
CA HIS A 117 5.37 1.48 -7.01
C HIS A 117 4.69 0.81 -5.82
N HIS A 118 4.20 -0.39 -6.04
CA HIS A 118 3.65 -1.25 -5.00
C HIS A 118 4.15 -2.66 -5.25
N HIS A 119 4.61 -3.32 -4.21
CA HIS A 119 5.03 -4.72 -4.29
C HIS A 119 4.63 -5.41 -2.98
N ALA A 120 3.94 -6.53 -3.07
CA ALA A 120 3.57 -7.29 -1.89
C ALA A 120 3.79 -8.78 -2.16
N GLY A 121 4.14 -9.50 -1.11
CA GLY A 121 4.34 -10.95 -1.18
C GLY A 121 3.99 -11.60 0.14
N LEU A 122 3.66 -12.87 0.08
CA LEU A 122 3.27 -13.62 1.28
C LEU A 122 4.41 -13.70 2.28
N THR A 123 4.09 -13.63 3.55
CA THR A 123 5.05 -13.85 4.62
C THR A 123 4.38 -14.73 5.67
N GLU A 124 5.17 -15.59 6.31
CA GLU A 124 4.66 -16.42 7.36
C GLU A 124 4.70 -15.71 8.71
N HIS A 125 5.40 -14.57 8.76
CA HIS A 125 5.56 -13.85 10.02
C HIS A 125 4.35 -12.99 10.30
N ARG A 126 3.86 -13.04 11.54
CA ARG A 126 2.73 -12.27 11.97
C ARG A 126 3.20 -10.91 12.45
N PRO A 127 2.55 -9.80 12.07
CA PRO A 127 2.96 -8.50 12.60
C PRO A 127 2.70 -8.42 14.09
N ARG A 128 3.57 -7.71 14.80
CA ARG A 128 3.44 -7.58 16.24
C ARG A 128 2.15 -6.89 16.67
N THR A 129 1.68 -5.98 15.84
CA THR A 129 0.46 -5.24 16.13
C THR A 129 -0.79 -5.97 15.71
N ALA A 130 -0.66 -7.16 15.11
CA ALA A 130 -1.83 -7.93 14.71
C ALA A 130 -2.56 -8.40 15.94
N ARG A 131 -3.90 -8.41 15.86
CA ARG A 131 -4.69 -8.86 16.96
C ARG A 131 -4.38 -10.31 17.27
N PRO A 132 -4.21 -10.70 18.54
CA PRO A 132 -3.97 -12.09 18.88
C PRO A 132 -5.15 -12.94 18.49
N ARG A 133 -4.92 -14.22 18.23
CA ARG A 133 -6.00 -15.12 17.98
C ARG A 133 -6.83 -15.31 19.23
N PRO A 134 -8.08 -15.72 19.11
CA PRO A 134 -8.91 -16.04 20.27
C PRO A 134 -8.25 -17.12 21.10
N SER A 135 -8.69 -17.23 22.34
CA SER A 135 -8.11 -18.16 23.24
C SER A 135 -8.13 -19.54 22.69
N GLY A 136 -7.19 -20.30 22.99
CA GLY A 136 -7.01 -21.61 22.45
C GLY A 136 -6.00 -21.62 21.35
N THR A 137 -5.74 -20.49 20.80
CA THR A 137 -4.76 -20.43 19.77
C THR A 137 -3.46 -19.98 20.26
N LEU A 138 -3.28 -20.00 21.51
CA LEU A 138 -2.14 -19.61 22.01
C LEU A 138 -1.18 -20.42 21.76
N HIS A 139 -0.43 -20.14 21.61
CA HIS A 139 0.47 -20.96 21.42
C HIS A 139 1.52 -20.56 20.92
#